data_512cc61a51649d9ab0fb7878bdd7cf9b
#
_entry.id   512cc61a51649d9ab0fb7878bdd7cf9b
#
_cell.length_a   1.000
_cell.length_b   1.000
_cell.length_c   1.000
_cell.angle_alpha   90.00
_cell.angle_beta   90.00
_cell.angle_gamma   90.00
#
_symmetry.space_group_name_H-M   'P 1'
#
loop_
_entity.id
_entity.type
_entity.pdbx_description
1 polymer ?
#
loop_
_entity_poly.entity_id
_entity_poly.type
_entity_poly.pdbx_seq_one_letter_code
_entity_poly.pdbx_strand_id
1 'polypeptide(L)'
;MSEAGEVMALAVVEAFDGHEDECLQLLRDFYATLRRKRYSRDLLYRDQKNPRRFINIRYWLSARAAADAQEDPDVHRFWRRLSEIGEVTAVYERLEDVMPHDAVAKPG
;
A
#
# COMPACT_ATOMS: atom_id res chain seq x y z
N MET A 1 -13.22 -3.71 19.47
CA MET A 1 -14.10 -4.10 18.39
C MET A 1 -13.39 -4.04 17.08
N SER A 2 -13.79 -4.86 16.17
CA SER A 2 -13.08 -4.99 14.92
C SER A 2 -13.18 -3.76 14.03
N GLU A 3 -14.24 -2.97 14.17
CA GLU A 3 -14.37 -1.78 13.33
C GLU A 3 -13.30 -0.74 13.62
N ALA A 4 -12.67 -0.80 14.79
CA ALA A 4 -11.55 0.07 15.10
C ALA A 4 -10.22 -0.52 14.66
N GLY A 5 -10.22 -1.73 14.15
CA GLY A 5 -9.01 -2.39 13.76
C GLY A 5 -8.50 -1.96 12.40
N GLU A 6 -7.28 -2.35 12.14
CA GLU A 6 -6.63 -2.06 10.87
C GLU A 6 -7.30 -2.85 9.75
N VAL A 7 -7.29 -2.27 8.58
CA VAL A 7 -7.75 -2.93 7.36
C VAL A 7 -6.56 -3.15 6.46
N MET A 8 -6.31 -4.41 6.12
CA MET A 8 -5.16 -4.76 5.30
C MET A 8 -5.52 -4.73 3.82
N ALA A 9 -4.65 -4.15 3.03
CA ALA A 9 -4.79 -4.11 1.58
C ALA A 9 -3.45 -4.46 0.94
N LEU A 10 -3.49 -4.85 -0.32
CA LEU A 10 -2.29 -5.15 -1.07
C LEU A 10 -2.45 -4.60 -2.47
N ALA A 11 -1.40 -3.99 -2.99
CA ALA A 11 -1.39 -3.50 -4.35
C ALA A 11 -0.09 -3.89 -5.03
N VAL A 12 -0.17 -4.14 -6.33
CA VAL A 12 0.99 -4.38 -7.16
C VAL A 12 1.10 -3.24 -8.15
N VAL A 13 2.26 -2.59 -8.16
CA VAL A 13 2.53 -1.46 -9.04
C VAL A 13 3.68 -1.85 -9.96
N GLU A 14 3.53 -1.57 -11.23
CA GLU A 14 4.59 -1.83 -12.19
C GLU A 14 5.01 -0.53 -12.84
N ALA A 15 6.29 -0.18 -12.70
CA ALA A 15 6.83 1.03 -13.32
C ALA A 15 6.93 0.81 -14.82
N PHE A 16 6.70 1.88 -15.59
CA PHE A 16 7.00 1.83 -17.01
C PHE A 16 8.51 1.71 -17.20
N ASP A 17 8.91 1.12 -18.30
CA ASP A 17 10.31 0.89 -18.58
C ASP A 17 11.09 2.21 -18.51
N GLY A 18 12.20 2.19 -17.78
CA GLY A 18 13.02 3.39 -17.59
C GLY A 18 12.56 4.32 -16.47
N HIS A 19 11.43 4.01 -15.82
CA HIS A 19 10.90 4.84 -14.74
C HIS A 19 11.00 4.15 -13.39
N GLU A 20 11.84 3.13 -13.26
CA GLU A 20 11.90 2.33 -12.05
C GLU A 20 12.29 3.15 -10.81
N ASP A 21 13.35 3.95 -10.95
CA ASP A 21 13.84 4.72 -9.81
C ASP A 21 12.87 5.84 -9.44
N GLU A 22 12.29 6.47 -10.45
CA GLU A 22 11.32 7.52 -10.24
C GLU A 22 10.07 6.99 -9.55
N CYS A 23 9.63 5.82 -9.99
CA CYS A 23 8.46 5.17 -9.40
C CYS A 23 8.73 4.80 -7.95
N LEU A 24 9.89 4.24 -7.67
CA LEU A 24 10.24 3.88 -6.29
C LEU A 24 10.23 5.10 -5.39
N GLN A 25 10.82 6.20 -5.84
CA GLN A 25 10.85 7.42 -5.04
C GLN A 25 9.44 7.96 -4.81
N LEU A 26 8.62 7.95 -5.86
CA LEU A 26 7.24 8.40 -5.74
C LEU A 26 6.47 7.58 -4.71
N LEU A 27 6.63 6.26 -4.75
CA LEU A 27 5.93 5.38 -3.81
C LEU A 27 6.41 5.63 -2.38
N ARG A 28 7.70 5.84 -2.19
CA ARG A 28 8.22 6.16 -0.86
C ARG A 28 7.63 7.45 -0.32
N ASP A 29 7.58 8.48 -1.16
CA ASP A 29 7.04 9.77 -0.74
C ASP A 29 5.55 9.67 -0.46
N PHE A 30 4.83 8.92 -1.28
CA PHE A 30 3.41 8.72 -1.12
C PHE A 30 3.13 8.04 0.23
N TYR A 31 3.82 6.94 0.49
CA TYR A 31 3.56 6.17 1.70
C TYR A 31 4.00 6.90 2.96
N ALA A 32 5.07 7.69 2.86
CA ALA A 32 5.47 8.55 3.97
C ALA A 32 4.40 9.61 4.27
N THR A 33 3.76 10.12 3.23
CA THR A 33 2.67 11.09 3.39
C THR A 33 1.47 10.46 4.07
N LEU A 34 1.10 9.24 3.65
CA LEU A 34 -0.01 8.54 4.28
C LEU A 34 0.26 8.30 5.77
N ARG A 35 1.50 7.94 6.10
CA ARG A 35 1.87 7.72 7.49
C ARG A 35 1.82 9.01 8.30
N ARG A 36 2.36 10.09 7.75
CA ARG A 36 2.38 11.38 8.42
C ARG A 36 0.96 11.88 8.71
N LYS A 37 0.05 11.62 7.79
CA LYS A 37 -1.35 12.02 7.95
C LYS A 37 -2.15 11.02 8.78
N ARG A 38 -1.51 9.97 9.22
CA ARG A 38 -2.12 8.94 10.06
C ARG A 38 -3.24 8.19 9.37
N TYR A 39 -3.09 7.98 8.07
CA TYR A 39 -4.04 7.16 7.32
C TYR A 39 -3.67 5.69 7.36
N SER A 40 -2.39 5.39 7.19
CA SER A 40 -1.94 4.01 7.06
C SER A 40 -0.48 3.85 7.42
N ARG A 41 -0.07 2.60 7.56
CA ARG A 41 1.35 2.25 7.53
C ARG A 41 1.54 1.25 6.40
N ASP A 42 2.64 1.41 5.70
CA ASP A 42 2.85 0.70 4.44
C ASP A 42 4.19 -0.02 4.45
N LEU A 43 4.19 -1.20 3.85
CA LEU A 43 5.40 -1.95 3.55
C LEU A 43 5.56 -1.96 2.04
N LEU A 44 6.79 -1.83 1.60
CA LEU A 44 7.05 -1.76 0.16
C LEU A 44 8.18 -2.71 -0.19
N TYR A 45 7.93 -3.57 -1.15
CA TYR A 45 8.89 -4.57 -1.60
C TYR A 45 9.06 -4.48 -3.11
N ARG A 46 10.25 -4.82 -3.58
CA ARG A 46 10.50 -4.96 -5.00
C ARG A 46 10.62 -6.44 -5.32
N ASP A 47 9.99 -6.86 -6.42
CA ASP A 47 10.14 -8.22 -6.91
C ASP A 47 11.55 -8.39 -7.46
N GLN A 48 12.32 -9.32 -6.91
CA GLN A 48 13.70 -9.53 -7.36
C GLN A 48 13.77 -10.05 -8.79
N LYS A 49 12.70 -10.66 -9.27
CA LYS A 49 12.67 -11.18 -10.63
C LYS A 49 12.19 -10.16 -11.65
N ASN A 50 11.60 -9.07 -11.20
CA ASN A 50 11.12 -8.02 -12.08
C ASN A 50 11.31 -6.68 -11.39
N PRO A 51 12.44 -5.99 -11.65
CA PRO A 51 12.77 -4.77 -10.90
C PRO A 51 11.80 -3.61 -11.13
N ARG A 52 10.89 -3.71 -12.10
CA ARG A 52 9.85 -2.71 -12.29
C ARG A 52 8.61 -2.97 -11.44
N ARG A 53 8.54 -4.12 -10.77
CA ARG A 53 7.35 -4.50 -10.01
C ARG A 53 7.55 -4.27 -8.53
N PHE A 54 6.64 -3.51 -7.96
CA PHE A 54 6.63 -3.21 -6.54
C PHE A 54 5.38 -3.76 -5.91
N ILE A 55 5.52 -4.28 -4.70
CA ILE A 55 4.39 -4.84 -3.96
C ILE A 55 4.25 -4.03 -2.69
N ASN A 56 3.07 -3.47 -2.51
CA ASN A 56 2.72 -2.67 -1.34
C ASN A 56 1.76 -3.44 -0.46
N ILE A 57 2.11 -3.57 0.81
CA ILE A 57 1.17 -4.07 1.81
C ILE A 57 0.80 -2.88 2.66
N ARG A 58 -0.48 -2.59 2.74
CA ARG A 58 -0.99 -1.41 3.44
C ARG A 58 -1.88 -1.83 4.58
N TYR A 59 -1.65 -1.21 5.72
CA TYR A 59 -2.54 -1.34 6.86
C TYR A 59 -3.17 0.01 7.10
N TRP A 60 -4.41 0.18 6.64
CA TRP A 60 -5.19 1.36 6.97
C TRP A 60 -5.43 1.34 8.46
N LEU A 61 -5.26 2.48 9.13
CA LEU A 61 -5.41 2.50 10.58
C LEU A 61 -6.85 2.25 10.99
N SER A 62 -7.80 2.52 10.10
CA SER A 62 -9.22 2.21 10.29
C SER A 62 -9.91 2.32 8.95
N ALA A 63 -11.15 1.85 8.88
CA ALA A 63 -11.96 2.05 7.67
C ALA A 63 -12.19 3.53 7.43
N ARG A 64 -12.32 4.33 8.48
CA ARG A 64 -12.51 5.76 8.35
C ARG A 64 -11.27 6.42 7.76
N ALA A 65 -10.09 6.00 8.18
CA ALA A 65 -8.85 6.53 7.64
C ALA A 65 -8.74 6.25 6.14
N ALA A 66 -9.13 5.05 5.71
CA ALA A 66 -9.12 4.72 4.29
C ALA A 66 -10.06 5.63 3.50
N ALA A 67 -11.26 5.87 4.04
CA ALA A 67 -12.22 6.74 3.37
C ALA A 67 -11.70 8.18 3.30
N ASP A 68 -11.11 8.67 4.38
CA ASP A 68 -10.57 10.02 4.41
C ASP A 68 -9.44 10.20 3.41
N ALA A 69 -8.58 9.19 3.26
CA ALA A 69 -7.48 9.26 2.31
C ALA A 69 -7.99 9.38 0.88
N GLN A 70 -9.10 8.72 0.57
CA GLN A 70 -9.66 8.79 -0.78
C GLN A 70 -10.21 10.16 -1.12
N GLU A 71 -10.48 10.98 -0.13
CA GLU A 71 -10.95 12.35 -0.33
C GLU A 71 -9.82 13.37 -0.25
N ASP A 72 -8.60 12.96 0.04
CA ASP A 72 -7.49 13.86 0.29
C ASP A 72 -6.85 14.29 -1.03
N PRO A 73 -6.81 15.60 -1.34
CA PRO A 73 -6.21 16.05 -2.60
C PRO A 73 -4.72 15.72 -2.73
N ASP A 74 -3.99 15.62 -1.62
CA ASP A 74 -2.58 15.23 -1.70
C ASP A 74 -2.45 13.78 -2.16
N VAL A 75 -3.34 12.91 -1.70
CA VAL A 75 -3.36 11.52 -2.13
C VAL A 75 -3.69 11.43 -3.62
N HIS A 76 -4.65 12.24 -4.08
CA HIS A 76 -5.02 12.26 -5.49
C HIS A 76 -3.85 12.70 -6.37
N ARG A 77 -3.02 13.64 -5.90
CA ARG A 77 -1.85 14.07 -6.67
C ARG A 77 -0.85 12.94 -6.86
N PHE A 78 -0.64 12.13 -5.83
CA PHE A 78 0.23 10.97 -5.96
C PHE A 78 -0.31 9.97 -6.97
N TRP A 79 -1.62 9.71 -6.94
CA TRP A 79 -2.22 8.79 -7.89
C TRP A 79 -2.08 9.27 -9.33
N ARG A 80 -2.29 10.57 -9.54
CA ARG A 80 -2.12 11.14 -10.88
C ARG A 80 -0.69 10.99 -11.37
N ARG A 81 0.27 11.30 -10.50
CA ARG A 81 1.67 11.19 -10.90
C ARG A 81 2.05 9.73 -11.15
N LEU A 82 1.56 8.82 -10.33
CA LEU A 82 1.86 7.41 -10.52
C LEU A 82 1.39 6.93 -11.90
N SER A 83 0.22 7.37 -12.33
CA SER A 83 -0.31 6.94 -13.63
C SER A 83 0.55 7.39 -14.80
N GLU A 84 1.40 8.38 -14.59
CA GLU A 84 2.31 8.86 -15.65
C GLU A 84 3.57 8.01 -15.77
N ILE A 85 3.97 7.33 -14.71
CA ILE A 85 5.25 6.60 -14.67
C ILE A 85 5.09 5.12 -14.38
N GLY A 86 3.88 4.65 -14.18
CA GLY A 86 3.62 3.24 -13.92
C GLY A 86 2.14 2.97 -13.92
N GLU A 87 1.79 1.75 -13.51
CA GLU A 87 0.39 1.37 -13.42
C GLU A 87 0.19 0.42 -12.26
N VAL A 88 -1.01 0.44 -11.71
CA VAL A 88 -1.40 -0.52 -10.68
C VAL A 88 -1.98 -1.73 -11.40
N THR A 89 -1.31 -2.87 -11.28
CA THR A 89 -1.70 -4.07 -12.01
C THR A 89 -2.61 -4.98 -11.20
N ALA A 90 -2.64 -4.81 -9.89
CA ALA A 90 -3.54 -5.59 -9.03
C ALA A 90 -3.79 -4.83 -7.74
N VAL A 91 -5.03 -4.90 -7.25
CA VAL A 91 -5.40 -4.30 -5.97
C VAL A 91 -6.33 -5.26 -5.24
N TYR A 92 -6.03 -5.49 -3.97
CA TYR A 92 -6.88 -6.23 -3.07
C TYR A 92 -7.20 -5.29 -1.91
N GLU A 93 -8.41 -4.77 -1.86
CA GLU A 93 -8.73 -3.64 -0.99
C GLU A 93 -8.95 -4.02 0.46
N ARG A 94 -9.41 -5.22 0.70
CA ARG A 94 -9.66 -5.69 2.06
C ARG A 94 -9.27 -7.15 2.12
N LEU A 95 -8.23 -7.44 2.89
CA LEU A 95 -7.75 -8.80 3.05
C LEU A 95 -8.07 -9.26 4.46
N GLU A 96 -8.47 -10.50 4.56
CA GLU A 96 -8.80 -11.13 5.82
C GLU A 96 -7.72 -12.14 6.16
N ASP A 97 -7.20 -12.09 7.38
CA ASP A 97 -6.24 -13.07 7.84
C ASP A 97 -7.01 -14.34 8.21
N VAL A 98 -6.75 -15.40 7.49
CA VAL A 98 -7.45 -16.67 7.70
C VAL A 98 -6.58 -17.72 8.41
N MET A 99 -5.38 -17.32 8.83
CA MET A 99 -4.54 -18.21 9.63
C MET A 99 -4.82 -17.99 11.11
N PRO A 100 -4.97 -19.08 11.88
CA PRO A 100 -5.16 -18.90 13.31
C PRO A 100 -3.85 -18.46 13.95
N HIS A 101 -3.82 -17.21 14.38
CA HIS A 101 -2.62 -16.62 14.94
C HIS A 101 -2.13 -17.35 16.18
N ASP A 102 -3.05 -17.86 16.97
CA ASP A 102 -2.65 -18.57 18.18
C ASP A 102 -1.85 -19.80 17.84
N ALA A 103 -2.23 -20.53 16.80
CA ALA A 103 -1.50 -21.72 16.41
C ALA A 103 -0.12 -21.36 15.85
N VAL A 104 -0.01 -20.20 15.22
CA VAL A 104 1.27 -19.75 14.67
C VAL A 104 2.13 -19.11 15.74
N ALA A 105 1.53 -18.29 16.59
CA ALA A 105 2.27 -17.50 17.56
C ALA A 105 2.76 -18.31 18.74
N LYS A 106 2.23 -19.48 18.96
CA LYS A 106 2.60 -20.33 20.08
C LYS A 106 3.23 -21.61 19.60
N PRO A 107 4.46 -21.53 19.18
CA PRO A 107 5.10 -22.67 18.54
C PRO A 107 5.37 -23.81 19.50
N GLY A 108 5.42 -23.63 20.68
CA GLY A 108 5.74 -24.73 21.59
C GLY A 108 4.59 -25.07 22.47
#